data_61b2e818f1e85c0e10791571a2ee4861
#
_entry.id   61b2e818f1e85c0e10791571a2ee4861
#
_cell.length_a   1.000
_cell.length_b   1.000
_cell.length_c   1.000
_cell.angle_alpha   90.00
_cell.angle_beta   90.00
_cell.angle_gamma   90.00
#
_symmetry.space_group_name_H-M   'P 1'
#
loop_
_entity.id
_entity.type
_entity.pdbx_description
1 polymer ?
#
loop_
_entity_poly.entity_id
_entity_poly.type
_entity_poly.pdbx_seq_one_letter_code
_entity_poly.pdbx_strand_id
1 'polypeptide(L)'
;MSDNRSTYPNISTSVFSIEQEMNFTQLNIRFDPTDISILPIFNGVMDLNLDIAPNTVSKHSGNFALWLGPDERLVLVANDKILDLAQRLERELNGRHYSFIEVSSGQVIFDLKGKEVRNVISKGCSVDLHHKYFNIGQCVQTAIDKINVICFPIEENHIRIIVRTSYARALIGWFKDACLEFI
;
A
#
# COMPACT_ATOMS: atom_id res chain seq x y z
N MET A 1 -11.41 20.37 14.14
CA MET A 1 -11.64 19.06 13.49
C MET A 1 -10.98 18.01 14.37
N SER A 2 -11.77 17.16 15.00
CA SER A 2 -11.27 16.12 15.90
C SER A 2 -10.52 15.07 15.05
N ASP A 3 -9.27 14.88 15.36
CA ASP A 3 -8.39 13.87 14.77
C ASP A 3 -8.89 12.47 15.20
N ASN A 4 -9.90 11.96 14.49
CA ASN A 4 -10.53 10.67 14.80
C ASN A 4 -9.77 9.52 14.12
N ARG A 5 -8.43 9.57 14.17
CA ARG A 5 -7.57 8.51 13.70
C ARG A 5 -7.65 7.37 14.70
N SER A 6 -8.31 6.29 14.32
CA SER A 6 -8.33 5.09 15.13
C SER A 6 -6.91 4.54 15.19
N THR A 7 -6.26 4.69 16.32
CA THR A 7 -4.94 4.07 16.55
C THR A 7 -5.14 2.60 16.86
N TYR A 8 -4.50 1.75 16.09
CA TYR A 8 -4.40 0.32 16.38
C TYR A 8 -3.24 0.07 17.34
N PRO A 9 -3.34 -0.93 18.22
CA PRO A 9 -2.26 -1.25 19.15
C PRO A 9 -1.03 -1.73 18.38
N ASN A 10 0.13 -1.15 18.68
CA ASN A 10 1.41 -1.63 18.18
C ASN A 10 1.75 -2.97 18.83
N ILE A 11 2.39 -3.85 18.08
CA ILE A 11 3.01 -5.07 18.57
C ILE A 11 4.51 -4.90 18.41
N SER A 12 5.28 -5.23 19.44
CA SER A 12 6.74 -5.18 19.36
C SER A 12 7.34 -6.31 20.19
N THR A 13 8.20 -7.08 19.54
CA THR A 13 9.07 -8.09 20.16
C THR A 13 10.52 -7.74 19.82
N SER A 14 11.47 -8.54 20.26
CA SER A 14 12.90 -8.35 19.92
C SER A 14 13.22 -8.55 18.43
N VAL A 15 12.32 -9.19 17.68
CA VAL A 15 12.59 -9.64 16.29
C VAL A 15 11.49 -9.28 15.28
N PHE A 16 10.37 -8.75 15.77
CA PHE A 16 9.21 -8.38 14.94
C PHE A 16 8.45 -7.21 15.56
N SER A 17 8.03 -6.28 14.74
CA SER A 17 7.09 -5.21 15.11
C SER A 17 6.06 -4.95 14.03
N ILE A 18 4.89 -4.46 14.43
CA ILE A 18 3.85 -3.93 13.56
C ILE A 18 3.36 -2.60 14.10
N GLU A 19 3.33 -1.60 13.24
CA GLU A 19 2.92 -0.23 13.55
C GLU A 19 2.01 0.30 12.45
N GLN A 20 1.02 1.13 12.82
CA GLN A 20 0.19 1.81 11.84
C GLN A 20 0.97 2.96 11.21
N GLU A 21 1.02 2.99 9.87
CA GLU A 21 1.57 4.10 9.10
C GLU A 21 0.45 5.09 8.75
N MET A 22 0.60 6.36 9.11
CA MET A 22 -0.45 7.39 9.01
C MET A 22 -0.06 8.60 8.14
N ASN A 23 1.15 8.58 7.55
CA ASN A 23 1.67 9.74 6.82
C ASN A 23 1.24 9.79 5.34
N PHE A 24 0.40 8.84 4.90
CA PHE A 24 -0.01 8.75 3.51
C PHE A 24 -1.52 8.96 3.33
N THR A 25 -1.87 9.77 2.33
CA THR A 25 -3.17 9.70 1.67
C THR A 25 -3.13 8.60 0.62
N GLN A 26 -4.18 7.78 0.59
CA GLN A 26 -4.32 6.65 -0.32
C GLN A 26 -5.30 7.02 -1.43
N LEU A 27 -4.83 6.95 -2.67
CA LEU A 27 -5.58 7.35 -3.86
C LEU A 27 -5.77 6.15 -4.78
N ASN A 28 -7.01 5.77 -5.03
CA ASN A 28 -7.33 4.81 -6.07
C ASN A 28 -7.50 5.56 -7.39
N ILE A 29 -6.71 5.19 -8.38
CA ILE A 29 -6.71 5.77 -9.72
C ILE A 29 -7.15 4.70 -10.70
N ARG A 30 -8.17 5.02 -11.51
CA ARG A 30 -8.58 4.20 -12.65
C ARG A 30 -8.57 5.03 -13.93
N PHE A 31 -8.24 4.37 -15.02
CA PHE A 31 -8.11 5.00 -16.34
C PHE A 31 -8.37 3.97 -17.44
N ASP A 32 -8.67 4.45 -18.66
CA ASP A 32 -8.75 3.58 -19.82
C ASP A 32 -7.33 3.16 -20.25
N PRO A 33 -6.95 1.88 -20.15
CA PRO A 33 -5.62 1.40 -20.51
C PRO A 33 -5.33 1.51 -22.04
N THR A 34 -6.35 1.77 -22.87
CA THR A 34 -6.18 1.99 -24.30
C THR A 34 -5.82 3.44 -24.63
N ASP A 35 -6.05 4.39 -23.71
CA ASP A 35 -5.59 5.77 -23.85
C ASP A 35 -4.12 5.90 -23.43
N ILE A 36 -3.22 5.67 -24.39
CA ILE A 36 -1.77 5.71 -24.19
C ILE A 36 -1.24 7.07 -23.69
N SER A 37 -2.05 8.14 -23.82
CA SER A 37 -1.67 9.48 -23.41
C SER A 37 -2.01 9.81 -21.95
N ILE A 38 -2.79 8.98 -21.28
CA ILE A 38 -3.28 9.29 -19.93
C ILE A 38 -2.20 9.07 -18.85
N LEU A 39 -1.44 7.98 -18.94
CA LEU A 39 -0.37 7.68 -17.98
C LEU A 39 0.75 8.73 -17.96
N PRO A 40 1.24 9.24 -19.10
CA PRO A 40 2.20 10.35 -19.11
C PRO A 40 1.71 11.59 -18.36
N ILE A 41 0.39 11.90 -18.42
CA ILE A 41 -0.18 13.03 -17.68
C ILE A 41 -0.16 12.75 -16.18
N PHE A 42 -0.63 11.57 -15.74
CA PHE A 42 -0.54 11.18 -14.34
C PHE A 42 0.89 11.23 -13.83
N ASN A 43 1.84 10.68 -14.59
CA ASN A 43 3.26 10.67 -14.22
C ASN A 43 3.80 12.09 -14.03
N GLY A 44 3.49 13.01 -14.94
CA GLY A 44 3.93 14.41 -14.87
C GLY A 44 3.30 15.18 -13.72
N VAL A 45 2.01 14.95 -13.42
CA VAL A 45 1.32 15.65 -12.33
C VAL A 45 1.76 15.13 -10.97
N MET A 46 1.93 13.80 -10.84
CA MET A 46 2.24 13.15 -9.55
C MET A 46 3.73 13.07 -9.25
N ASP A 47 4.58 13.36 -10.22
CA ASP A 47 6.03 13.13 -10.13
C ASP A 47 6.32 11.68 -9.69
N LEU A 48 5.62 10.73 -10.31
CA LEU A 48 5.66 9.30 -9.96
C LEU A 48 5.30 8.46 -11.18
N ASN A 49 6.05 7.40 -11.43
CA ASN A 49 5.76 6.51 -12.56
C ASN A 49 4.58 5.56 -12.24
N LEU A 50 3.46 5.72 -12.95
CA LEU A 50 2.29 4.85 -12.90
C LEU A 50 2.27 3.83 -14.04
N ASP A 51 3.13 4.00 -15.06
CA ASP A 51 3.34 3.02 -16.14
C ASP A 51 4.29 1.92 -15.66
N ILE A 52 3.76 1.01 -14.87
CA ILE A 52 4.49 -0.05 -14.18
C ILE A 52 3.97 -1.43 -14.59
N ALA A 53 4.87 -2.41 -14.58
CA ALA A 53 4.55 -3.80 -14.89
C ALA A 53 3.57 -4.41 -13.86
N PRO A 54 2.83 -5.48 -14.21
CA PRO A 54 1.99 -6.20 -13.27
C PRO A 54 2.73 -6.61 -11.99
N ASN A 55 2.05 -6.46 -10.85
CA ASN A 55 2.56 -6.81 -9.53
C ASN A 55 3.86 -6.08 -9.14
N THR A 56 4.05 -4.85 -9.61
CA THR A 56 5.19 -4.01 -9.24
C THR A 56 4.78 -2.73 -8.52
N VAL A 57 5.77 -2.11 -7.89
CA VAL A 57 5.67 -0.82 -7.19
C VAL A 57 6.71 0.12 -7.75
N SER A 58 6.31 1.33 -8.12
CA SER A 58 7.25 2.43 -8.30
C SER A 58 7.33 3.29 -7.03
N LYS A 59 8.49 3.90 -6.81
CA LYS A 59 8.74 4.80 -5.68
C LYS A 59 9.49 6.02 -6.16
N HIS A 60 9.01 7.22 -5.81
CA HIS A 60 9.71 8.48 -6.04
C HIS A 60 9.38 9.49 -4.95
N SER A 61 10.39 10.19 -4.44
CA SER A 61 10.23 11.26 -3.41
C SER A 61 9.38 10.84 -2.20
N GLY A 62 9.46 9.56 -1.79
CA GLY A 62 8.70 9.00 -0.68
C GLY A 62 7.28 8.55 -1.03
N ASN A 63 6.77 8.86 -2.22
CA ASN A 63 5.48 8.38 -2.72
C ASN A 63 5.61 7.00 -3.37
N PHE A 64 4.49 6.27 -3.47
CA PHE A 64 4.45 4.93 -4.06
C PHE A 64 3.28 4.81 -5.02
N ALA A 65 3.46 4.12 -6.14
CA ALA A 65 2.37 3.64 -6.99
C ALA A 65 2.42 2.12 -7.07
N LEU A 66 1.34 1.47 -6.69
CA LEU A 66 1.18 0.02 -6.69
C LEU A 66 0.28 -0.39 -7.86
N TRP A 67 0.70 -1.38 -8.62
CA TRP A 67 -0.12 -1.97 -9.66
C TRP A 67 -1.21 -2.87 -9.04
N LEU A 68 -2.47 -2.56 -9.26
CA LEU A 68 -3.60 -3.40 -8.81
C LEU A 68 -4.30 -4.10 -9.96
N GLY A 69 -4.23 -3.54 -11.15
CA GLY A 69 -4.86 -4.06 -12.36
C GLY A 69 -4.38 -3.33 -13.61
N PRO A 70 -4.75 -3.79 -14.81
CA PRO A 70 -4.39 -3.13 -16.06
C PRO A 70 -4.83 -1.66 -16.10
N ASP A 71 -5.99 -1.36 -15.52
CA ASP A 71 -6.66 -0.07 -15.47
C ASP A 71 -6.60 0.59 -14.08
N GLU A 72 -5.86 0.01 -13.11
CA GLU A 72 -5.97 0.43 -11.70
C GLU A 72 -4.61 0.55 -11.02
N ARG A 73 -4.42 1.68 -10.31
CA ARG A 73 -3.26 1.92 -9.43
C ARG A 73 -3.73 2.38 -8.06
N LEU A 74 -3.07 1.90 -7.02
CA LEU A 74 -3.15 2.49 -5.69
C LEU A 74 -1.92 3.36 -5.47
N VAL A 75 -2.14 4.64 -5.22
CA VAL A 75 -1.05 5.59 -5.01
C VAL A 75 -1.04 6.05 -3.56
N LEU A 76 0.12 6.00 -2.94
CA LEU A 76 0.36 6.53 -1.61
C LEU A 76 1.14 7.84 -1.74
N VAL A 77 0.53 8.94 -1.36
CA VAL A 77 1.16 10.28 -1.38
C VAL A 77 1.23 10.87 0.02
N ALA A 78 2.26 11.66 0.29
CA ALA A 78 2.35 12.38 1.55
C ALA A 78 1.11 13.27 1.76
N ASN A 79 0.59 13.31 2.99
CA ASN A 79 -0.71 13.91 3.33
C ASN A 79 -0.84 15.41 2.97
N ASP A 80 0.26 16.15 2.86
CA ASP A 80 0.28 17.58 2.58
C ASP A 80 0.10 17.96 1.09
N LYS A 81 0.09 16.98 0.18
CA LYS A 81 0.11 17.22 -1.27
C LYS A 81 -1.23 17.05 -1.98
N ILE A 82 -2.26 16.54 -1.31
CA ILE A 82 -3.49 16.04 -1.96
C ILE A 82 -4.29 17.12 -2.70
N LEU A 83 -4.45 18.30 -2.12
CA LEU A 83 -5.29 19.35 -2.72
C LEU A 83 -4.70 19.90 -4.03
N ASP A 84 -3.40 20.13 -4.07
CA ASP A 84 -2.71 20.56 -5.28
C ASP A 84 -2.78 19.50 -6.39
N LEU A 85 -2.57 18.23 -6.03
CA LEU A 85 -2.66 17.12 -6.97
C LEU A 85 -4.04 17.00 -7.61
N ALA A 86 -5.12 17.08 -6.83
CA ALA A 86 -6.48 16.98 -7.34
C ALA A 86 -6.79 18.09 -8.36
N GLN A 87 -6.46 19.34 -8.04
CA GLN A 87 -6.69 20.48 -8.93
C GLN A 87 -5.88 20.38 -10.22
N ARG A 88 -4.63 19.93 -10.12
CA ARG A 88 -3.78 19.75 -11.32
C ARG A 88 -4.30 18.63 -12.22
N LEU A 89 -4.71 17.49 -11.63
CA LEU A 89 -5.28 16.39 -12.40
C LEU A 89 -6.58 16.78 -13.09
N GLU A 90 -7.49 17.46 -12.40
CA GLU A 90 -8.74 17.93 -13.00
C GLU A 90 -8.49 18.81 -14.23
N ARG A 91 -7.52 19.71 -14.16
CA ARG A 91 -7.16 20.58 -15.27
C ARG A 91 -6.53 19.83 -16.44
N GLU A 92 -5.54 18.95 -16.16
CA GLU A 92 -4.74 18.28 -17.20
C GLU A 92 -5.48 17.09 -17.85
N LEU A 93 -6.43 16.49 -17.13
CA LEU A 93 -7.23 15.34 -17.60
C LEU A 93 -8.65 15.73 -18.03
N ASN A 94 -8.94 17.03 -18.16
CA ASN A 94 -10.25 17.50 -18.57
C ASN A 94 -10.73 16.82 -19.87
N GLY A 95 -11.96 16.28 -19.85
CA GLY A 95 -12.58 15.59 -20.99
C GLY A 95 -12.10 14.14 -21.20
N ARG A 96 -11.24 13.60 -20.32
CA ARG A 96 -10.80 12.20 -20.38
C ARG A 96 -11.62 11.31 -19.43
N HIS A 97 -11.61 10.01 -19.72
CA HIS A 97 -12.27 9.02 -18.87
C HIS A 97 -11.28 8.48 -17.83
N TYR A 98 -11.41 8.94 -16.59
CA TYR A 98 -10.61 8.49 -15.46
C TYR A 98 -11.38 8.59 -14.15
N SER A 99 -10.87 7.96 -13.11
CA SER A 99 -11.33 8.10 -11.72
C SER A 99 -10.13 8.36 -10.82
N PHE A 100 -10.30 9.28 -9.89
CA PHE A 100 -9.33 9.66 -8.88
C PHE A 100 -10.08 9.82 -7.55
N ILE A 101 -9.92 8.83 -6.67
CA ILE A 101 -10.71 8.73 -5.44
C ILE A 101 -9.80 8.53 -4.24
N GLU A 102 -9.97 9.35 -3.21
CA GLU A 102 -9.32 9.11 -1.92
C GLU A 102 -10.01 7.94 -1.20
N VAL A 103 -9.21 6.93 -0.81
CA VAL A 103 -9.68 5.71 -0.14
C VAL A 103 -9.09 5.51 1.25
N SER A 104 -8.43 6.52 1.81
CA SER A 104 -7.73 6.47 3.11
C SER A 104 -8.63 6.07 4.27
N SER A 105 -9.92 6.45 4.27
CA SER A 105 -10.87 6.07 5.31
C SER A 105 -11.28 4.59 5.25
N GLY A 106 -11.16 3.98 4.07
CA GLY A 106 -11.54 2.58 3.81
C GLY A 106 -10.40 1.58 4.03
N GLN A 107 -9.17 2.05 4.18
CA GLN A 107 -7.97 1.21 4.25
C GLN A 107 -7.02 1.69 5.34
N VAL A 108 -6.27 0.75 5.92
CA VAL A 108 -5.22 1.00 6.92
C VAL A 108 -3.91 0.47 6.39
N ILE A 109 -2.85 1.24 6.60
CA ILE A 109 -1.47 0.85 6.27
C ILE A 109 -0.79 0.41 7.55
N PHE A 110 -0.13 -0.74 7.51
CA PHE A 110 0.76 -1.22 8.56
C PHE A 110 2.16 -1.42 8.03
N ASP A 111 3.15 -0.95 8.79
CA ASP A 111 4.56 -1.25 8.62
C ASP A 111 4.95 -2.40 9.55
N LEU A 112 5.42 -3.48 8.98
CA LEU A 112 5.91 -4.67 9.65
C LEU A 112 7.42 -4.71 9.51
N LYS A 113 8.14 -4.75 10.63
CA LYS A 113 9.61 -4.68 10.66
C LYS A 113 10.20 -5.77 11.53
N GLY A 114 11.43 -6.14 11.23
CA GLY A 114 12.22 -7.09 12.02
C GLY A 114 12.70 -8.29 11.23
N LYS A 115 13.72 -8.98 11.76
CA LYS A 115 14.38 -10.11 11.08
C LYS A 115 13.43 -11.29 10.81
N GLU A 116 12.37 -11.44 11.59
CA GLU A 116 11.38 -12.52 11.46
C GLU A 116 10.12 -12.09 10.69
N VAL A 117 10.08 -10.88 10.11
CA VAL A 117 8.88 -10.33 9.46
C VAL A 117 8.33 -11.27 8.39
N ARG A 118 9.20 -11.84 7.55
CA ARG A 118 8.80 -12.75 6.47
C ARG A 118 8.29 -14.09 7.02
N ASN A 119 8.94 -14.64 8.04
CA ASN A 119 8.53 -15.87 8.69
C ASN A 119 7.19 -15.73 9.39
N VAL A 120 6.96 -14.61 10.07
CA VAL A 120 5.66 -14.32 10.72
C VAL A 120 4.54 -14.25 9.68
N ILE A 121 4.72 -13.46 8.60
CA ILE A 121 3.68 -13.32 7.57
C ILE A 121 3.42 -14.65 6.85
N SER A 122 4.46 -15.45 6.56
CA SER A 122 4.33 -16.73 5.84
C SER A 122 3.51 -17.79 6.57
N LYS A 123 3.28 -17.65 7.88
CA LYS A 123 2.39 -18.55 8.64
C LYS A 123 0.93 -18.52 8.15
N GLY A 124 0.50 -17.42 7.54
CA GLY A 124 -0.86 -17.27 7.02
C GLY A 124 -0.94 -16.83 5.56
N CYS A 125 0.20 -16.55 4.93
CA CYS A 125 0.26 -16.09 3.55
C CYS A 125 0.69 -17.23 2.61
N SER A 126 -0.07 -17.45 1.55
CA SER A 126 0.25 -18.50 0.56
C SER A 126 1.32 -18.10 -0.45
N VAL A 127 1.69 -16.82 -0.50
CA VAL A 127 2.75 -16.32 -1.39
C VAL A 127 4.11 -16.59 -0.76
N ASP A 128 5.06 -17.03 -1.59
CA ASP A 128 6.46 -17.17 -1.15
C ASP A 128 7.07 -15.78 -0.94
N LEU A 129 7.24 -15.42 0.32
CA LEU A 129 7.80 -14.14 0.74
C LEU A 129 9.32 -14.17 0.89
N HIS A 130 9.98 -15.28 0.52
CA HIS A 130 11.45 -15.37 0.57
C HIS A 130 12.08 -14.26 -0.28
N HIS A 131 13.14 -13.61 0.22
CA HIS A 131 13.79 -12.45 -0.42
C HIS A 131 14.31 -12.73 -1.83
N LYS A 132 14.46 -13.99 -2.22
CA LYS A 132 14.82 -14.38 -3.60
C LYS A 132 13.67 -14.15 -4.58
N TYR A 133 12.42 -14.24 -4.14
CA TYR A 133 11.24 -14.22 -5.01
C TYR A 133 10.33 -13.00 -4.77
N PHE A 134 10.39 -12.38 -3.59
CA PHE A 134 9.59 -11.21 -3.24
C PHE A 134 10.49 -10.08 -2.75
N ASN A 135 10.86 -9.18 -3.67
CA ASN A 135 11.85 -8.13 -3.49
C ASN A 135 11.25 -6.73 -3.54
N ILE A 136 12.07 -5.74 -3.16
CA ILE A 136 11.76 -4.31 -3.34
C ILE A 136 11.38 -4.05 -4.80
N GLY A 137 10.32 -3.27 -5.00
CA GLY A 137 9.76 -3.00 -6.33
C GLY A 137 8.65 -3.97 -6.76
N GLN A 138 8.36 -5.00 -5.97
CA GLN A 138 7.24 -5.92 -6.18
C GLN A 138 6.08 -5.64 -5.22
N CYS A 139 4.86 -5.89 -5.65
CA CYS A 139 3.68 -5.94 -4.78
C CYS A 139 2.83 -7.15 -5.11
N VAL A 140 2.01 -7.57 -4.15
CA VAL A 140 1.07 -8.67 -4.34
C VAL A 140 -0.24 -8.38 -3.63
N GLN A 141 -1.34 -8.67 -4.31
CA GLN A 141 -2.66 -8.79 -3.70
C GLN A 141 -2.85 -10.25 -3.28
N THR A 142 -2.97 -10.48 -1.99
CA THR A 142 -3.03 -11.83 -1.41
C THR A 142 -3.93 -11.86 -0.17
N ALA A 143 -3.92 -12.97 0.55
CA ALA A 143 -4.57 -13.08 1.85
C ALA A 143 -3.55 -13.47 2.92
N ILE A 144 -3.76 -12.97 4.14
CA ILE A 144 -3.17 -13.48 5.37
C ILE A 144 -4.30 -14.12 6.15
N ASP A 145 -4.25 -15.45 6.34
CA ASP A 145 -5.39 -16.28 6.75
C ASP A 145 -6.57 -16.04 5.78
N LYS A 146 -7.64 -15.42 6.23
CA LYS A 146 -8.85 -15.09 5.43
C LYS A 146 -8.98 -13.61 5.09
N ILE A 147 -7.97 -12.81 5.39
CA ILE A 147 -7.99 -11.35 5.27
C ILE A 147 -7.23 -10.93 4.03
N ASN A 148 -7.93 -10.35 3.06
CA ASN A 148 -7.32 -9.81 1.85
C ASN A 148 -6.45 -8.60 2.18
N VAL A 149 -5.24 -8.59 1.66
CA VAL A 149 -4.24 -7.55 1.86
C VAL A 149 -3.49 -7.25 0.56
N ILE A 150 -2.88 -6.06 0.51
CA ILE A 150 -1.84 -5.73 -0.46
C ILE A 150 -0.53 -5.70 0.31
N CYS A 151 0.47 -6.46 -0.14
CA CYS A 151 1.78 -6.53 0.49
C CYS A 151 2.86 -6.03 -0.46
N PHE A 152 3.83 -5.27 0.05
CA PHE A 152 5.03 -4.89 -0.70
C PHE A 152 6.23 -4.60 0.21
N PRO A 153 7.43 -5.05 -0.16
CA PRO A 153 8.65 -4.78 0.59
C PRO A 153 9.09 -3.32 0.44
N ILE A 154 9.41 -2.67 1.55
CA ILE A 154 10.05 -1.34 1.61
C ILE A 154 11.56 -1.51 1.69
N GLU A 155 12.01 -2.47 2.50
CA GLU A 155 13.40 -2.90 2.72
C GLU A 155 13.43 -4.41 2.94
N GLU A 156 14.59 -5.01 3.08
CA GLU A 156 14.74 -6.45 3.27
C GLU A 156 13.90 -7.00 4.43
N ASN A 157 13.94 -6.31 5.57
CA ASN A 157 13.25 -6.66 6.81
C ASN A 157 12.12 -5.70 7.17
N HIS A 158 11.55 -5.03 6.15
CA HIS A 158 10.44 -4.11 6.29
C HIS A 158 9.43 -4.36 5.16
N ILE A 159 8.27 -4.88 5.52
CA ILE A 159 7.15 -5.12 4.61
C ILE A 159 5.98 -4.22 5.02
N ARG A 160 5.41 -3.53 4.05
CA ARG A 160 4.20 -2.73 4.22
C ARG A 160 2.99 -3.54 3.78
N ILE A 161 1.92 -3.47 4.59
CA ILE A 161 0.65 -4.14 4.31
C ILE A 161 -0.47 -3.10 4.31
N ILE A 162 -1.35 -3.19 3.32
CA ILE A 162 -2.57 -2.39 3.25
C ILE A 162 -3.74 -3.35 3.38
N VAL A 163 -4.67 -3.02 4.28
CA VAL A 163 -5.84 -3.84 4.61
C VAL A 163 -7.08 -2.95 4.72
N ARG A 164 -8.26 -3.48 4.41
CA ARG A 164 -9.51 -2.76 4.66
C ARG A 164 -9.70 -2.48 6.15
N THR A 165 -10.13 -1.28 6.50
CA THR A 165 -10.36 -0.83 7.90
C THR A 165 -11.19 -1.81 8.71
N SER A 166 -12.22 -2.43 8.10
CA SER A 166 -13.08 -3.41 8.76
C SER A 166 -12.36 -4.69 9.22
N TYR A 167 -11.24 -5.04 8.60
CA TYR A 167 -10.44 -6.23 8.93
C TYR A 167 -9.18 -5.93 9.74
N ALA A 168 -8.82 -4.66 9.91
CA ALA A 168 -7.56 -4.27 10.54
C ALA A 168 -7.40 -4.83 11.97
N ARG A 169 -8.46 -4.81 12.78
CA ARG A 169 -8.44 -5.38 14.15
C ARG A 169 -8.23 -6.91 14.16
N ALA A 170 -8.88 -7.61 13.22
CA ALA A 170 -8.72 -9.06 13.07
C ALA A 170 -7.30 -9.41 12.63
N LEU A 171 -6.74 -8.63 11.69
CA LEU A 171 -5.35 -8.80 11.24
C LEU A 171 -4.34 -8.59 12.37
N ILE A 172 -4.51 -7.55 13.20
CA ILE A 172 -3.66 -7.32 14.39
C ILE A 172 -3.78 -8.47 15.39
N GLY A 173 -4.99 -8.99 15.62
CA GLY A 173 -5.22 -10.17 16.47
C GLY A 173 -4.46 -11.38 15.96
N TRP A 174 -4.54 -11.65 14.68
CA TRP A 174 -3.80 -12.74 14.02
C TRP A 174 -2.28 -12.57 14.18
N PHE A 175 -1.74 -11.36 13.97
CA PHE A 175 -0.30 -11.11 14.15
C PHE A 175 0.15 -11.27 15.60
N LYS A 176 -0.70 -10.94 16.59
CA LYS A 176 -0.41 -11.22 18.02
C LYS A 176 -0.19 -12.70 18.25
N ASP A 177 -1.06 -13.54 17.72
CA ASP A 177 -0.94 -14.99 17.86
C ASP A 177 0.27 -15.53 17.07
N ALA A 178 0.46 -15.06 15.85
CA ALA A 178 1.54 -15.50 14.98
C ALA A 178 2.94 -15.20 15.51
N CYS A 179 3.11 -14.14 16.33
CA CYS A 179 4.40 -13.77 16.90
C CYS A 179 4.68 -14.31 18.31
N LEU A 180 3.77 -15.09 18.92
CA LEU A 180 3.92 -15.59 20.29
C LEU A 180 5.22 -16.39 20.52
N GLU A 181 5.71 -17.12 19.53
CA GLU A 181 6.96 -17.87 19.65
C GLU A 181 8.22 -16.99 19.73
N PHE A 182 8.09 -15.68 19.47
CA PHE A 182 9.19 -14.72 19.47
C PHE A 182 9.15 -13.73 20.67
N ILE A 183 8.28 -13.98 21.64
CA ILE A 183 8.12 -13.16 22.85
C ILE A 183 9.00 -13.69 23.98
#